data_f119423285aacb42b1eec2418319cb83
#
_entry.id   f119423285aacb42b1eec2418319cb83
#
_cell.length_a   1.000
_cell.length_b   1.000
_cell.length_c   1.000
_cell.angle_alpha   90.00
_cell.angle_beta   90.00
_cell.angle_gamma   90.00
#
_symmetry.space_group_name_H-M   'P 1'
#
loop_
_entity.id
_entity.type
_entity.pdbx_description
1 polymer ?
#
loop_
_entity_poly.entity_id
_entity_poly.type
_entity_poly.pdbx_seq_one_letter_code
_entity_poly.pdbx_strand_id
1 'polypeptide(L)'
;MAPVQAPMPPAMQPNPAMAVSIRGLFKRFGNKVAVNGLSLDIPTGSFYGLVGPNGAGKTTTITMLTGLLVPDGGVAMILGHNVWQDVNAAKRLIGLMPQPEQIFPTLTGMQLVVYAGMLRGMPRAEAAARAKDLIAAFDLTAAANIMVRDYSAGMTKKICLATAMIHSPRILVLDEPFESVDPVSSANIKDILVDYVHTGGTVVISSHVMALVERMCTHVAVVNQGQVVAAGTVAQVAAGEDLEERFLQLVGGRHGAAHIAWLDGGADGQPAPAVPQTPAGEVRR
;
A
#
# COMPACT_ATOMS: atom_id res chain seq x y z
N MET A 1 -36.37 -2.24 -3.42
CA MET A 1 -35.81 -1.50 -4.58
C MET A 1 -34.50 -2.19 -4.98
N ALA A 2 -34.46 -2.77 -6.18
CA ALA A 2 -33.22 -3.36 -6.70
C ALA A 2 -32.18 -2.24 -6.93
N PRO A 3 -30.87 -2.49 -6.69
CA PRO A 3 -29.86 -1.48 -6.96
C PRO A 3 -29.83 -1.19 -8.46
N VAL A 4 -29.95 0.08 -8.83
CA VAL A 4 -29.75 0.55 -10.19
C VAL A 4 -28.28 0.30 -10.53
N GLN A 5 -28.01 -0.71 -11.34
CA GLN A 5 -26.69 -0.92 -11.93
C GLN A 5 -26.42 0.25 -12.87
N ALA A 6 -25.37 1.01 -12.58
CA ALA A 6 -24.87 2.01 -13.50
C ALA A 6 -24.48 1.31 -14.83
N PRO A 7 -24.74 1.95 -16.00
CA PRO A 7 -24.38 1.35 -17.28
C PRO A 7 -22.89 1.05 -17.33
N MET A 8 -22.54 -0.19 -17.70
CA MET A 8 -21.15 -0.59 -17.94
C MET A 8 -20.58 0.29 -19.06
N PRO A 9 -19.39 0.88 -18.88
CA PRO A 9 -18.70 1.57 -19.96
C PRO A 9 -18.41 0.59 -21.11
N PRO A 10 -18.32 1.07 -22.36
CA PRO A 10 -18.05 0.22 -23.53
C PRO A 10 -16.79 -0.61 -23.26
N ALA A 11 -16.79 -1.86 -23.78
CA ALA A 11 -15.72 -2.84 -23.57
C ALA A 11 -14.35 -2.20 -23.83
N MET A 12 -13.57 -2.06 -22.76
CA MET A 12 -12.20 -1.52 -22.83
C MET A 12 -11.32 -2.55 -23.55
N GLN A 13 -10.70 -2.15 -24.65
CA GLN A 13 -9.75 -3.03 -25.33
C GLN A 13 -8.49 -3.20 -24.47
N PRO A 14 -7.96 -4.43 -24.31
CA PRO A 14 -6.72 -4.66 -23.60
C PRO A 14 -5.57 -3.87 -24.24
N ASN A 15 -4.87 -3.07 -23.45
CA ASN A 15 -3.62 -2.44 -23.87
C ASN A 15 -2.44 -3.19 -23.25
N PRO A 16 -1.65 -3.96 -24.04
CA PRO A 16 -0.54 -4.76 -23.51
C PRO A 16 0.58 -3.93 -22.87
N ALA A 17 0.65 -2.62 -23.17
CA ALA A 17 1.60 -1.72 -22.52
C ALA A 17 1.22 -1.38 -21.08
N MET A 18 -0.01 -1.68 -20.65
CA MET A 18 -0.51 -1.36 -19.31
C MET A 18 -0.65 -2.61 -18.45
N ALA A 19 0.01 -2.62 -17.30
CA ALA A 19 -0.17 -3.64 -16.28
C ALA A 19 -1.55 -3.53 -15.62
N VAL A 20 -1.98 -2.28 -15.36
CA VAL A 20 -3.28 -1.96 -14.77
C VAL A 20 -3.95 -0.87 -15.59
N SER A 21 -5.24 -1.01 -15.83
CA SER A 21 -6.08 0.06 -16.40
C SER A 21 -7.38 0.16 -15.60
N ILE A 22 -7.65 1.35 -15.07
CA ILE A 22 -8.85 1.66 -14.29
C ILE A 22 -9.64 2.75 -15.02
N ARG A 23 -10.97 2.59 -15.12
CA ARG A 23 -11.85 3.58 -15.74
C ARG A 23 -13.09 3.79 -14.88
N GLY A 24 -13.27 5.01 -14.44
CA GLY A 24 -14.45 5.47 -13.72
C GLY A 24 -14.76 4.69 -12.45
N LEU A 25 -13.72 4.17 -11.75
CA LEU A 25 -13.91 3.34 -10.57
C LEU A 25 -14.61 4.13 -9.47
N PHE A 26 -15.70 3.57 -8.93
CA PHE A 26 -16.55 4.24 -7.96
C PHE A 26 -16.84 3.32 -6.77
N LYS A 27 -16.77 3.88 -5.55
CA LYS A 27 -17.15 3.18 -4.32
C LYS A 27 -17.69 4.12 -3.27
N ARG A 28 -18.83 3.74 -2.69
CA ARG A 28 -19.47 4.47 -1.59
C ARG A 28 -19.73 3.53 -0.40
N PHE A 29 -19.50 4.01 0.79
CA PHE A 29 -19.83 3.34 2.05
C PHE A 29 -20.82 4.22 2.82
N GLY A 30 -22.10 3.81 2.86
CA GLY A 30 -23.16 4.64 3.40
C GLY A 30 -23.23 6.00 2.69
N ASN A 31 -22.99 7.09 3.43
CA ASN A 31 -22.99 8.45 2.87
C ASN A 31 -21.60 8.92 2.40
N LYS A 32 -20.53 8.16 2.67
CA LYS A 32 -19.15 8.54 2.31
C LYS A 32 -18.78 7.95 0.96
N VAL A 33 -18.46 8.81 -0.01
CA VAL A 33 -17.82 8.40 -1.28
C VAL A 33 -16.33 8.23 -1.00
N ALA A 34 -15.84 6.99 -1.14
CA ALA A 34 -14.43 6.65 -0.89
C ALA A 34 -13.59 6.69 -2.17
N VAL A 35 -14.19 6.35 -3.32
CA VAL A 35 -13.57 6.45 -4.66
C VAL A 35 -14.61 7.05 -5.59
N ASN A 36 -14.24 8.10 -6.31
CA ASN A 36 -15.15 8.96 -7.05
C ASN A 36 -14.77 9.09 -8.53
N GLY A 37 -15.14 8.10 -9.33
CA GLY A 37 -14.86 8.09 -10.77
C GLY A 37 -13.37 7.99 -11.12
N LEU A 38 -12.56 7.32 -10.28
CA LEU A 38 -11.11 7.22 -10.44
C LEU A 38 -10.75 6.49 -11.73
N SER A 39 -9.89 7.13 -12.55
CA SER A 39 -9.30 6.54 -13.75
C SER A 39 -7.79 6.63 -13.69
N LEU A 40 -7.10 5.53 -14.03
CA LEU A 40 -5.65 5.42 -13.89
C LEU A 40 -5.10 4.33 -14.82
N ASP A 41 -3.96 4.58 -15.45
CA ASP A 41 -3.17 3.59 -16.16
C ASP A 41 -1.80 3.41 -15.48
N ILE A 42 -1.38 2.17 -15.29
CA ILE A 42 -0.09 1.79 -14.72
C ILE A 42 0.67 1.01 -15.79
N PRO A 43 1.81 1.54 -16.30
CA PRO A 43 2.61 0.87 -17.30
C PRO A 43 3.21 -0.45 -16.79
N THR A 44 3.36 -1.44 -17.69
CA THR A 44 4.12 -2.68 -17.41
C THR A 44 5.58 -2.37 -17.09
N GLY A 45 6.18 -3.12 -16.17
CA GLY A 45 7.59 -2.92 -15.79
C GLY A 45 7.85 -1.64 -15.02
N SER A 46 6.82 -0.98 -14.47
CA SER A 46 6.99 0.23 -13.68
C SER A 46 7.02 -0.06 -12.18
N PHE A 47 7.75 0.78 -11.44
CA PHE A 47 7.60 0.95 -10.02
C PHE A 47 6.66 2.13 -9.80
N TYR A 48 5.41 1.87 -9.41
CA TYR A 48 4.33 2.85 -9.38
C TYR A 48 3.91 3.22 -7.96
N GLY A 49 3.97 4.51 -7.63
CA GLY A 49 3.51 5.05 -6.36
C GLY A 49 2.06 5.55 -6.43
N LEU A 50 1.20 5.08 -5.55
CA LEU A 50 -0.14 5.62 -5.32
C LEU A 50 -0.09 6.44 -4.03
N VAL A 51 -0.02 7.76 -4.13
CA VAL A 51 0.17 8.66 -3.00
C VAL A 51 -1.07 9.49 -2.72
N GLY A 52 -1.21 9.93 -1.49
CA GLY A 52 -2.36 10.74 -1.07
C GLY A 52 -2.50 10.80 0.44
N PRO A 53 -3.25 11.76 0.98
CA PRO A 53 -3.50 11.84 2.42
C PRO A 53 -4.28 10.62 2.94
N ASN A 54 -4.33 10.47 4.26
CA ASN A 54 -5.15 9.44 4.89
C ASN A 54 -6.63 9.66 4.53
N GLY A 55 -7.29 8.57 4.14
CA GLY A 55 -8.69 8.63 3.68
C GLY A 55 -8.89 9.10 2.23
N ALA A 56 -7.82 9.33 1.46
CA ALA A 56 -7.92 9.72 0.03
C ALA A 56 -8.54 8.64 -0.88
N GLY A 57 -8.65 7.39 -0.42
CA GLY A 57 -9.20 6.27 -1.19
C GLY A 57 -8.17 5.26 -1.71
N LYS A 58 -6.89 5.38 -1.34
CA LYS A 58 -5.80 4.50 -1.80
C LYS A 58 -6.07 3.02 -1.51
N THR A 59 -6.24 2.66 -0.23
CA THR A 59 -6.53 1.27 0.19
C THR A 59 -7.82 0.75 -0.44
N THR A 60 -8.87 1.57 -0.53
CA THR A 60 -10.13 1.19 -1.21
C THR A 60 -9.90 0.90 -2.69
N THR A 61 -9.11 1.71 -3.38
CA THR A 61 -8.74 1.48 -4.79
C THR A 61 -7.94 0.19 -4.93
N ILE A 62 -6.94 -0.05 -4.07
CA ILE A 62 -6.13 -1.28 -4.04
C ILE A 62 -7.02 -2.51 -3.82
N THR A 63 -7.93 -2.48 -2.86
CA THR A 63 -8.81 -3.62 -2.56
C THR A 63 -9.79 -3.93 -3.69
N MET A 64 -10.27 -2.91 -4.42
CA MET A 64 -11.07 -3.11 -5.63
C MET A 64 -10.23 -3.67 -6.78
N LEU A 65 -9.01 -3.15 -6.98
CA LEU A 65 -8.08 -3.60 -8.02
C LEU A 65 -7.65 -5.06 -7.82
N THR A 66 -7.54 -5.52 -6.59
CA THR A 66 -7.12 -6.89 -6.26
C THR A 66 -8.26 -7.88 -6.15
N GLY A 67 -9.50 -7.45 -6.42
CA GLY A 67 -10.68 -8.32 -6.42
C GLY A 67 -11.14 -8.73 -5.00
N LEU A 68 -10.84 -7.91 -3.98
CA LEU A 68 -11.28 -8.11 -2.61
C LEU A 68 -12.54 -7.30 -2.26
N LEU A 69 -12.78 -6.21 -2.97
CA LEU A 69 -13.91 -5.32 -2.75
C LEU A 69 -14.60 -5.01 -4.08
N VAL A 70 -15.87 -5.38 -4.22
CA VAL A 70 -16.67 -5.09 -5.42
C VAL A 70 -16.90 -3.57 -5.54
N PRO A 71 -16.55 -2.95 -6.68
CA PRO A 71 -16.87 -1.56 -6.93
C PRO A 71 -18.38 -1.37 -7.14
N ASP A 72 -18.88 -0.18 -6.87
CA ASP A 72 -20.27 0.19 -7.18
C ASP A 72 -20.40 0.70 -8.63
N GLY A 73 -19.28 0.97 -9.31
CA GLY A 73 -19.23 1.36 -10.72
C GLY A 73 -17.80 1.38 -11.25
N GLY A 74 -17.67 1.46 -12.57
CA GLY A 74 -16.38 1.47 -13.26
C GLY A 74 -15.81 0.08 -13.54
N VAL A 75 -14.59 0.05 -14.07
CA VAL A 75 -13.88 -1.17 -14.49
C VAL A 75 -12.42 -1.10 -14.06
N ALA A 76 -11.87 -2.24 -13.61
CA ALA A 76 -10.45 -2.43 -13.40
C ALA A 76 -9.97 -3.63 -14.22
N MET A 77 -8.88 -3.44 -14.96
CA MET A 77 -8.25 -4.45 -15.81
C MET A 77 -6.82 -4.72 -15.32
N ILE A 78 -6.42 -5.98 -15.32
CA ILE A 78 -5.07 -6.46 -14.99
C ILE A 78 -4.54 -7.21 -16.20
N LEU A 79 -3.53 -6.66 -16.88
CA LEU A 79 -2.95 -7.24 -18.09
C LEU A 79 -4.04 -7.72 -19.09
N GLY A 80 -5.09 -6.89 -19.27
CA GLY A 80 -6.20 -7.19 -20.17
C GLY A 80 -7.33 -8.05 -19.58
N HIS A 81 -7.21 -8.57 -18.36
CA HIS A 81 -8.25 -9.33 -17.68
C HIS A 81 -9.09 -8.43 -16.77
N ASN A 82 -10.41 -8.46 -16.94
CA ASN A 82 -11.31 -7.74 -16.05
C ASN A 82 -11.33 -8.41 -14.66
N VAL A 83 -11.00 -7.64 -13.63
CA VAL A 83 -10.85 -8.13 -12.25
C VAL A 83 -12.11 -8.82 -11.72
N TRP A 84 -13.30 -8.43 -12.20
CA TRP A 84 -14.59 -8.93 -11.71
C TRP A 84 -15.31 -9.87 -12.67
N GLN A 85 -14.89 -9.94 -13.93
CA GLN A 85 -15.43 -10.87 -14.93
C GLN A 85 -14.53 -12.09 -15.12
N ASP A 86 -13.20 -11.87 -15.06
CA ASP A 86 -12.19 -12.92 -15.23
C ASP A 86 -11.32 -13.04 -13.97
N VAL A 87 -12.01 -13.22 -12.82
CA VAL A 87 -11.46 -13.16 -11.47
C VAL A 87 -10.23 -14.06 -11.29
N ASN A 88 -10.31 -15.30 -11.80
CA ASN A 88 -9.24 -16.27 -11.60
C ASN A 88 -7.98 -15.92 -12.40
N ALA A 89 -8.14 -15.45 -13.66
CA ALA A 89 -7.00 -15.01 -14.46
C ALA A 89 -6.34 -13.77 -13.84
N ALA A 90 -7.13 -12.74 -13.47
CA ALA A 90 -6.62 -11.54 -12.82
C ALA A 90 -5.87 -11.86 -11.51
N LYS A 91 -6.45 -12.70 -10.63
CA LYS A 91 -5.84 -13.08 -9.35
C LYS A 91 -4.54 -13.88 -9.48
N ARG A 92 -4.36 -14.67 -10.56
CA ARG A 92 -3.09 -15.37 -10.80
C ARG A 92 -1.94 -14.41 -11.13
N LEU A 93 -2.27 -13.27 -11.73
CA LEU A 93 -1.29 -12.27 -12.16
C LEU A 93 -0.86 -11.32 -11.04
N ILE A 94 -1.61 -11.27 -9.91
CA ILE A 94 -1.39 -10.34 -8.82
C ILE A 94 -0.84 -11.07 -7.59
N GLY A 95 0.23 -10.51 -7.01
CA GLY A 95 0.65 -10.76 -5.64
C GLY A 95 0.22 -9.57 -4.77
N LEU A 96 -0.72 -9.80 -3.88
CA LEU A 96 -1.12 -8.80 -2.88
C LEU A 96 -0.40 -9.11 -1.57
N MET A 97 0.32 -8.13 -1.03
CA MET A 97 0.92 -8.24 0.31
C MET A 97 -0.20 -8.17 1.36
N PRO A 98 -0.39 -9.21 2.16
CA PRO A 98 -1.37 -9.16 3.24
C PRO A 98 -0.91 -8.20 4.33
N GLN A 99 -1.85 -7.61 5.06
CA GLN A 99 -1.54 -6.87 6.28
C GLN A 99 -1.14 -7.85 7.39
N PRO A 100 -0.28 -7.43 8.36
CA PRO A 100 0.16 -8.28 9.46
C PRO A 100 -0.97 -8.96 10.24
N GLU A 101 -2.13 -8.30 10.34
CA GLU A 101 -3.31 -8.80 11.05
C GLU A 101 -4.08 -9.88 10.26
N GLN A 102 -3.76 -10.05 8.98
CA GLN A 102 -4.44 -10.97 8.05
C GLN A 102 -3.70 -12.30 7.86
N ILE A 103 -2.51 -12.45 8.47
CA ILE A 103 -1.72 -13.67 8.37
C ILE A 103 -1.91 -14.59 9.58
N PHE A 104 -1.49 -15.84 9.46
CA PHE A 104 -1.64 -16.84 10.53
C PHE A 104 -0.47 -16.77 11.52
N PRO A 105 -0.63 -16.16 12.71
CA PRO A 105 0.47 -15.89 13.63
C PRO A 105 1.03 -17.16 14.28
N THR A 106 0.28 -18.27 14.26
CA THR A 106 0.68 -19.56 14.84
C THR A 106 1.45 -20.47 13.88
N LEU A 107 1.54 -20.10 12.60
CA LEU A 107 2.41 -20.78 11.65
C LEU A 107 3.85 -20.28 11.79
N THR A 108 4.83 -21.14 11.48
CA THR A 108 6.20 -20.69 11.28
C THR A 108 6.33 -19.93 9.96
N GLY A 109 7.38 -19.10 9.80
CA GLY A 109 7.59 -18.40 8.54
C GLY A 109 7.61 -19.33 7.32
N MET A 110 8.32 -20.46 7.43
CA MET A 110 8.33 -21.50 6.38
C MET A 110 6.93 -22.05 6.09
N GLN A 111 6.18 -22.41 7.13
CA GLN A 111 4.82 -22.94 6.98
C GLN A 111 3.89 -21.93 6.32
N LEU A 112 3.98 -20.66 6.70
CA LEU A 112 3.14 -19.60 6.16
C LEU A 112 3.36 -19.40 4.64
N VAL A 113 4.62 -19.32 4.20
CA VAL A 113 4.95 -19.11 2.77
C VAL A 113 4.57 -20.34 1.94
N VAL A 114 4.85 -21.56 2.44
CA VAL A 114 4.42 -22.81 1.77
C VAL A 114 2.91 -22.87 1.66
N TYR A 115 2.20 -22.54 2.73
CA TYR A 115 0.73 -22.53 2.76
C TYR A 115 0.17 -21.54 1.73
N ALA A 116 0.74 -20.33 1.64
CA ALA A 116 0.35 -19.34 0.64
C ALA A 116 0.52 -19.87 -0.81
N GLY A 117 1.63 -20.55 -1.09
CA GLY A 117 1.85 -21.20 -2.39
C GLY A 117 0.81 -22.27 -2.69
N MET A 118 0.52 -23.12 -1.73
CA MET A 118 -0.51 -24.18 -1.88
C MET A 118 -1.90 -23.59 -2.12
N LEU A 119 -2.27 -22.50 -1.46
CA LEU A 119 -3.54 -21.80 -1.71
C LEU A 119 -3.63 -21.22 -3.14
N ARG A 120 -2.49 -20.98 -3.78
CA ARG A 120 -2.38 -20.58 -5.19
C ARG A 120 -2.36 -21.76 -6.17
N GLY A 121 -2.55 -22.99 -5.66
CA GLY A 121 -2.59 -24.22 -6.47
C GLY A 121 -1.22 -24.82 -6.77
N MET A 122 -0.14 -24.37 -6.09
CA MET A 122 1.19 -24.95 -6.28
C MET A 122 1.31 -26.32 -5.60
N PRO A 123 2.01 -27.28 -6.18
CA PRO A 123 2.39 -28.51 -5.51
C PRO A 123 3.23 -28.19 -4.26
N ARG A 124 3.02 -28.93 -3.16
CA ARG A 124 3.71 -28.67 -1.88
C ARG A 124 5.23 -28.68 -2.02
N ALA A 125 5.79 -29.59 -2.81
CA ALA A 125 7.24 -29.68 -3.01
C ALA A 125 7.79 -28.42 -3.69
N GLU A 126 7.11 -27.89 -4.71
CA GLU A 126 7.47 -26.66 -5.41
C GLU A 126 7.32 -25.44 -4.48
N ALA A 127 6.20 -25.35 -3.74
CA ALA A 127 5.97 -24.29 -2.77
C ALA A 127 7.06 -24.28 -1.69
N ALA A 128 7.51 -25.46 -1.22
CA ALA A 128 8.57 -25.57 -0.22
C ALA A 128 9.94 -25.13 -0.76
N ALA A 129 10.27 -25.48 -2.00
CA ALA A 129 11.51 -25.04 -2.65
C ALA A 129 11.54 -23.52 -2.81
N ARG A 130 10.48 -22.93 -3.40
CA ARG A 130 10.38 -21.47 -3.59
C ARG A 130 10.32 -20.71 -2.25
N ALA A 131 9.65 -21.27 -1.23
CA ALA A 131 9.60 -20.66 0.11
C ALA A 131 10.99 -20.57 0.72
N LYS A 132 11.84 -21.61 0.56
CA LYS A 132 13.21 -21.60 1.02
C LYS A 132 14.03 -20.48 0.36
N ASP A 133 13.88 -20.32 -0.95
CA ASP A 133 14.59 -19.27 -1.71
C ASP A 133 14.15 -17.86 -1.27
N LEU A 134 12.83 -17.64 -1.14
CA LEU A 134 12.30 -16.36 -0.67
C LEU A 134 12.74 -16.03 0.76
N ILE A 135 12.66 -17.00 1.68
CA ILE A 135 13.11 -16.84 3.06
C ILE A 135 14.59 -16.46 3.13
N ALA A 136 15.41 -17.06 2.27
CA ALA A 136 16.83 -16.70 2.17
C ALA A 136 17.02 -15.29 1.61
N ALA A 137 16.32 -14.93 0.53
CA ALA A 137 16.39 -13.59 -0.08
C ALA A 137 15.96 -12.48 0.89
N PHE A 138 14.96 -12.74 1.74
CA PHE A 138 14.50 -11.80 2.77
C PHE A 138 15.34 -11.81 4.06
N ASP A 139 16.44 -12.59 4.11
CA ASP A 139 17.28 -12.74 5.31
C ASP A 139 16.49 -13.23 6.54
N LEU A 140 15.60 -14.20 6.32
CA LEU A 140 14.75 -14.80 7.35
C LEU A 140 15.13 -16.26 7.65
N THR A 141 16.28 -16.76 7.16
CA THR A 141 16.68 -18.17 7.28
C THR A 141 16.75 -18.61 8.74
N ALA A 142 17.34 -17.80 9.62
CA ALA A 142 17.44 -18.10 11.04
C ALA A 142 16.09 -18.15 11.75
N ALA A 143 15.09 -17.43 11.22
CA ALA A 143 13.75 -17.33 11.75
C ALA A 143 12.72 -18.23 11.04
N ALA A 144 13.13 -18.98 10.02
CA ALA A 144 12.22 -19.78 9.18
C ALA A 144 11.31 -20.73 9.98
N ASN A 145 11.80 -21.26 11.10
CA ASN A 145 11.08 -22.20 11.97
C ASN A 145 10.50 -21.55 13.24
N ILE A 146 10.63 -20.24 13.40
CA ILE A 146 10.01 -19.45 14.48
C ILE A 146 8.56 -19.11 14.08
N MET A 147 7.63 -19.08 15.04
CA MET A 147 6.25 -18.67 14.78
C MET A 147 6.20 -17.18 14.41
N VAL A 148 5.32 -16.84 13.45
CA VAL A 148 5.20 -15.46 12.95
C VAL A 148 4.80 -14.47 14.03
N ARG A 149 4.04 -14.88 15.05
CA ARG A 149 3.73 -14.03 16.21
C ARG A 149 4.96 -13.50 16.96
N ASP A 150 6.07 -14.23 16.86
CA ASP A 150 7.32 -13.89 17.54
C ASP A 150 8.28 -13.08 16.64
N TYR A 151 7.83 -12.69 15.45
CA TYR A 151 8.59 -11.87 14.49
C TYR A 151 8.58 -10.39 14.90
N SER A 152 9.67 -9.69 14.60
CA SER A 152 9.66 -8.22 14.61
C SER A 152 8.76 -7.65 13.52
N ALA A 153 8.39 -6.37 13.61
CA ALA A 153 7.58 -5.71 12.58
C ALA A 153 8.24 -5.82 11.18
N GLY A 154 9.57 -5.61 11.08
CA GLY A 154 10.32 -5.76 9.84
C GLY A 154 10.29 -7.19 9.30
N MET A 155 10.50 -8.20 10.16
CA MET A 155 10.40 -9.61 9.77
C MET A 155 8.99 -9.98 9.29
N THR A 156 7.96 -9.45 9.96
CA THR A 156 6.55 -9.66 9.58
C THR A 156 6.25 -9.06 8.20
N LYS A 157 6.73 -7.86 7.91
CA LYS A 157 6.57 -7.25 6.57
C LYS A 157 7.31 -8.08 5.50
N LYS A 158 8.54 -8.54 5.78
CA LYS A 158 9.30 -9.41 4.86
C LYS A 158 8.57 -10.71 4.56
N ILE A 159 8.02 -11.40 5.58
CA ILE A 159 7.31 -12.65 5.35
C ILE A 159 5.97 -12.43 4.63
N CYS A 160 5.25 -11.33 4.89
CA CYS A 160 4.05 -10.94 4.14
C CYS A 160 4.39 -10.74 2.65
N LEU A 161 5.50 -10.07 2.34
CA LEU A 161 5.94 -9.87 0.97
C LEU A 161 6.33 -11.20 0.30
N ALA A 162 7.03 -12.10 1.02
CA ALA A 162 7.34 -13.45 0.54
C ALA A 162 6.07 -14.23 0.16
N THR A 163 4.98 -14.14 0.96
CA THR A 163 3.70 -14.78 0.62
C THR A 163 3.06 -14.21 -0.64
N ALA A 164 3.25 -12.91 -0.89
CA ALA A 164 2.75 -12.26 -2.09
C ALA A 164 3.53 -12.68 -3.35
N MET A 165 4.81 -13.02 -3.20
CA MET A 165 5.72 -13.35 -4.31
C MET A 165 5.78 -14.84 -4.67
N ILE A 166 5.35 -15.75 -3.79
CA ILE A 166 5.56 -17.20 -3.91
C ILE A 166 5.12 -17.81 -5.23
N HIS A 167 4.03 -17.30 -5.81
CA HIS A 167 3.46 -17.81 -7.07
C HIS A 167 3.97 -17.09 -8.33
N SER A 168 5.05 -16.29 -8.20
CA SER A 168 5.67 -15.52 -9.30
C SER A 168 4.66 -14.64 -10.05
N PRO A 169 3.95 -13.73 -9.37
CA PRO A 169 2.98 -12.84 -10.01
C PRO A 169 3.66 -11.95 -11.06
N ARG A 170 2.88 -11.30 -11.90
CA ARG A 170 3.37 -10.27 -12.84
C ARG A 170 3.30 -8.88 -12.24
N ILE A 171 2.43 -8.70 -11.26
CA ILE A 171 2.18 -7.42 -10.56
C ILE A 171 2.18 -7.67 -9.06
N LEU A 172 2.97 -6.91 -8.34
CA LEU A 172 2.92 -6.83 -6.87
C LEU A 172 2.16 -5.58 -6.46
N VAL A 173 1.19 -5.76 -5.56
CA VAL A 173 0.40 -4.67 -4.98
C VAL A 173 0.63 -4.65 -3.48
N LEU A 174 1.17 -3.54 -2.98
CA LEU A 174 1.68 -3.42 -1.62
C LEU A 174 1.07 -2.16 -0.98
N ASP A 175 0.31 -2.34 0.09
CA ASP A 175 -0.30 -1.23 0.83
C ASP A 175 0.59 -0.87 2.02
N GLU A 176 1.21 0.32 1.98
CA GLU A 176 2.16 0.86 2.97
C GLU A 176 3.27 -0.15 3.37
N PRO A 177 4.06 -0.68 2.41
CA PRO A 177 5.00 -1.78 2.69
C PRO A 177 6.16 -1.39 3.62
N PHE A 178 6.46 -0.11 3.75
CA PHE A 178 7.59 0.41 4.54
C PHE A 178 7.17 1.02 5.87
N GLU A 179 5.87 1.06 6.16
CA GLU A 179 5.36 1.61 7.43
C GLU A 179 5.81 0.74 8.61
N SER A 180 6.34 1.41 9.67
CA SER A 180 6.82 0.76 10.91
C SER A 180 7.94 -0.27 10.69
N VAL A 181 8.73 -0.14 9.62
CA VAL A 181 9.87 -1.01 9.29
C VAL A 181 11.17 -0.29 9.60
N ASP A 182 12.10 -1.00 10.25
CA ASP A 182 13.45 -0.48 10.51
C ASP A 182 14.24 -0.22 9.21
N PRO A 183 15.28 0.64 9.24
CA PRO A 183 16.02 1.00 8.03
C PRO A 183 16.68 -0.17 7.31
N VAL A 184 17.17 -1.18 8.06
CA VAL A 184 17.85 -2.35 7.47
C VAL A 184 16.88 -3.24 6.73
N SER A 185 15.73 -3.56 7.37
CA SER A 185 14.65 -4.32 6.74
C SER A 185 14.05 -3.57 5.54
N SER A 186 13.90 -2.24 5.64
CA SER A 186 13.44 -1.40 4.52
C SER A 186 14.39 -1.45 3.33
N ALA A 187 15.70 -1.39 3.56
CA ALA A 187 16.71 -1.51 2.49
C ALA A 187 16.62 -2.87 1.76
N ASN A 188 16.54 -3.96 2.52
CA ASN A 188 16.40 -5.30 1.93
C ASN A 188 15.10 -5.45 1.12
N ILE A 189 13.95 -4.99 1.65
CA ILE A 189 12.68 -5.01 0.91
C ILE A 189 12.80 -4.18 -0.38
N LYS A 190 13.40 -2.99 -0.30
CA LYS A 190 13.60 -2.10 -1.45
C LYS A 190 14.41 -2.78 -2.54
N ASP A 191 15.54 -3.38 -2.21
CA ASP A 191 16.44 -4.02 -3.17
C ASP A 191 15.71 -5.17 -3.90
N ILE A 192 14.98 -6.02 -3.17
CA ILE A 192 14.17 -7.09 -3.76
C ILE A 192 13.10 -6.56 -4.71
N LEU A 193 12.40 -5.47 -4.35
CA LEU A 193 11.36 -4.89 -5.20
C LEU A 193 11.95 -4.22 -6.45
N VAL A 194 13.11 -3.58 -6.34
CA VAL A 194 13.83 -3.00 -7.49
C VAL A 194 14.28 -4.10 -8.45
N ASP A 195 14.87 -5.19 -7.93
CA ASP A 195 15.27 -6.35 -8.75
C ASP A 195 14.06 -7.00 -9.42
N TYR A 196 12.93 -7.10 -8.72
CA TYR A 196 11.70 -7.62 -9.29
C TYR A 196 11.21 -6.77 -10.49
N VAL A 197 11.30 -5.44 -10.42
CA VAL A 197 10.97 -4.55 -11.54
C VAL A 197 11.97 -4.71 -12.68
N HIS A 198 13.27 -4.82 -12.40
CA HIS A 198 14.31 -5.03 -13.40
C HIS A 198 14.13 -6.34 -14.17
N THR A 199 13.54 -7.36 -13.55
CA THR A 199 13.20 -8.62 -14.22
C THR A 199 11.88 -8.57 -14.99
N GLY A 200 11.26 -7.40 -15.13
CA GLY A 200 10.03 -7.16 -15.90
C GLY A 200 8.73 -7.26 -15.11
N GLY A 201 8.82 -7.36 -13.79
CA GLY A 201 7.66 -7.25 -12.90
C GLY A 201 7.16 -5.81 -12.79
N THR A 202 5.92 -5.64 -12.36
CA THR A 202 5.34 -4.32 -12.03
C THR A 202 5.06 -4.26 -10.55
N VAL A 203 5.46 -3.17 -9.90
CA VAL A 203 5.19 -2.93 -8.47
C VAL A 203 4.29 -1.72 -8.31
N VAL A 204 3.21 -1.88 -7.55
CA VAL A 204 2.30 -0.80 -7.15
C VAL A 204 2.36 -0.68 -5.64
N ILE A 205 2.82 0.46 -5.14
CA ILE A 205 2.83 0.73 -3.70
C ILE A 205 1.88 1.88 -3.36
N SER A 206 1.17 1.79 -2.24
CA SER A 206 0.66 2.99 -1.59
C SER A 206 1.73 3.55 -0.66
N SER A 207 1.80 4.86 -0.55
CA SER A 207 2.65 5.53 0.43
C SER A 207 2.14 6.94 0.74
N HIS A 208 2.45 7.40 1.95
CA HIS A 208 2.32 8.79 2.35
C HIS A 208 3.69 9.48 2.51
N VAL A 209 4.80 8.76 2.28
CA VAL A 209 6.18 9.25 2.40
C VAL A 209 6.73 9.63 1.03
N MET A 210 6.69 10.92 0.68
CA MET A 210 7.05 11.43 -0.64
C MET A 210 8.50 11.17 -1.01
N ALA A 211 9.44 11.37 -0.08
CA ALA A 211 10.87 11.12 -0.30
C ALA A 211 11.18 9.65 -0.68
N LEU A 212 10.38 8.68 -0.20
CA LEU A 212 10.52 7.29 -0.57
C LEU A 212 10.01 7.07 -2.01
N VAL A 213 8.85 7.64 -2.33
CA VAL A 213 8.25 7.54 -3.68
C VAL A 213 9.16 8.16 -4.72
N GLU A 214 9.71 9.34 -4.46
CA GLU A 214 10.62 10.04 -5.36
C GLU A 214 11.89 9.23 -5.69
N ARG A 215 12.42 8.49 -4.69
CA ARG A 215 13.65 7.69 -4.86
C ARG A 215 13.43 6.33 -5.52
N MET A 216 12.24 5.73 -5.37
CA MET A 216 11.99 4.36 -5.80
C MET A 216 11.10 4.25 -7.02
N CYS A 217 10.14 5.16 -7.15
CA CYS A 217 9.11 5.04 -8.17
C CYS A 217 9.54 5.66 -9.49
N THR A 218 9.20 4.99 -10.58
CA THR A 218 9.32 5.54 -11.94
C THR A 218 8.11 6.43 -12.28
N HIS A 219 6.96 6.09 -11.72
CA HIS A 219 5.68 6.76 -11.94
C HIS A 219 4.95 6.96 -10.61
N VAL A 220 4.09 7.97 -10.58
CA VAL A 220 3.27 8.28 -9.41
C VAL A 220 1.88 8.76 -9.82
N ALA A 221 0.88 8.42 -9.02
CA ALA A 221 -0.44 9.06 -9.06
C ALA A 221 -0.74 9.66 -7.69
N VAL A 222 -1.14 10.92 -7.69
CA VAL A 222 -1.64 11.62 -6.50
C VAL A 222 -3.15 11.45 -6.45
N VAL A 223 -3.62 10.84 -5.36
CA VAL A 223 -5.05 10.62 -5.10
C VAL A 223 -5.50 11.57 -4.00
N ASN A 224 -6.57 12.30 -4.26
CA ASN A 224 -7.22 13.17 -3.28
C ASN A 224 -8.74 13.02 -3.39
N GLN A 225 -9.44 12.87 -2.28
CA GLN A 225 -10.90 12.74 -2.21
C GLN A 225 -11.49 11.70 -3.19
N GLY A 226 -10.81 10.56 -3.33
CA GLY A 226 -11.23 9.45 -4.20
C GLY A 226 -10.98 9.66 -5.69
N GLN A 227 -10.25 10.68 -6.09
CA GLN A 227 -9.92 11.01 -7.48
C GLN A 227 -8.42 11.08 -7.70
N VAL A 228 -7.96 10.80 -8.93
CA VAL A 228 -6.57 11.08 -9.35
C VAL A 228 -6.50 12.56 -9.73
N VAL A 229 -5.68 13.33 -9.00
CA VAL A 229 -5.46 14.76 -9.28
C VAL A 229 -4.22 15.03 -10.13
N ALA A 230 -3.25 14.11 -10.12
CA ALA A 230 -2.10 14.12 -11.01
C ALA A 230 -1.59 12.69 -11.21
N ALA A 231 -1.11 12.34 -12.40
CA ALA A 231 -0.47 11.05 -12.67
C ALA A 231 0.53 11.20 -13.82
N GLY A 232 1.63 10.45 -13.76
CA GLY A 232 2.69 10.46 -14.77
C GLY A 232 4.00 9.91 -14.22
N THR A 233 5.10 10.15 -14.91
CA THR A 233 6.43 9.90 -14.33
C THR A 233 6.64 10.82 -13.11
N VAL A 234 7.49 10.39 -12.17
CA VAL A 234 7.81 11.22 -10.98
C VAL A 234 8.23 12.63 -11.41
N ALA A 235 9.09 12.75 -12.41
CA ALA A 235 9.54 14.05 -12.93
C ALA A 235 8.40 14.91 -13.52
N GLN A 236 7.45 14.30 -14.22
CA GLN A 236 6.28 15.01 -14.76
C GLN A 236 5.36 15.54 -13.65
N VAL A 237 5.12 14.72 -12.61
CA VAL A 237 4.24 15.12 -11.51
C VAL A 237 4.93 16.15 -10.61
N ALA A 238 6.23 16.01 -10.35
CA ALA A 238 7.04 16.98 -9.60
C ALA A 238 7.14 18.35 -10.31
N ALA A 239 7.04 18.36 -11.67
CA ALA A 239 7.03 19.58 -12.47
C ALA A 239 8.24 20.52 -12.24
N GLY A 240 9.40 19.96 -11.86
CA GLY A 240 10.62 20.71 -11.56
C GLY A 240 10.75 21.20 -10.11
N GLU A 241 9.79 20.87 -9.25
CA GLU A 241 9.81 21.10 -7.80
C GLU A 241 10.14 19.81 -7.06
N ASP A 242 10.30 19.87 -5.73
CA ASP A 242 10.30 18.71 -4.85
C ASP A 242 8.91 18.04 -4.87
N LEU A 243 8.88 16.70 -4.91
CA LEU A 243 7.62 15.97 -5.00
C LEU A 243 6.71 16.23 -3.79
N GLU A 244 7.27 16.47 -2.60
CA GLU A 244 6.50 16.77 -1.39
C GLU A 244 5.84 18.15 -1.47
N GLU A 245 6.57 19.17 -1.96
CA GLU A 245 6.00 20.51 -2.17
C GLU A 245 4.88 20.47 -3.20
N ARG A 246 5.12 19.79 -4.32
CA ARG A 246 4.11 19.61 -5.36
C ARG A 246 2.89 18.84 -4.88
N PHE A 247 3.10 17.79 -4.08
CA PHE A 247 2.02 17.04 -3.44
C PHE A 247 1.15 17.94 -2.56
N LEU A 248 1.76 18.77 -1.71
CA LEU A 248 1.02 19.69 -0.83
C LEU A 248 0.17 20.67 -1.62
N GLN A 249 0.67 21.21 -2.73
CA GLN A 249 -0.12 22.07 -3.63
C GLN A 249 -1.35 21.34 -4.20
N LEU A 250 -1.16 20.09 -4.66
CA LEU A 250 -2.21 19.28 -5.28
C LEU A 250 -3.31 18.84 -4.31
N VAL A 251 -2.99 18.65 -3.02
CA VAL A 251 -3.98 18.16 -2.03
C VAL A 251 -4.61 19.26 -1.19
N GLY A 252 -4.27 20.54 -1.41
CA GLY A 252 -4.91 21.67 -0.73
C GLY A 252 -3.99 22.50 0.17
N GLY A 253 -2.66 22.32 0.07
CA GLY A 253 -1.67 23.14 0.75
C GLY A 253 -1.45 22.80 2.24
N ARG A 254 -0.48 23.49 2.86
CA ARG A 254 -0.31 23.46 4.32
C ARG A 254 -1.46 24.26 4.95
N HIS A 255 -2.23 23.64 5.80
CA HIS A 255 -3.02 24.42 6.75
C HIS A 255 -2.02 25.19 7.62
N GLY A 256 -2.05 26.53 7.55
CA GLY A 256 -1.20 27.38 8.37
C GLY A 256 -1.27 26.92 9.84
N ALA A 257 -0.13 26.82 10.51
CA ALA A 257 -0.11 26.48 11.91
C ALA A 257 -1.03 27.45 12.65
N ALA A 258 -2.07 26.92 13.31
CA ALA A 258 -2.89 27.75 14.19
C ALA A 258 -1.94 28.35 15.24
N HIS A 259 -1.93 29.68 15.35
CA HIS A 259 -1.15 30.40 16.35
C HIS A 259 -1.63 29.97 17.74
N ILE A 260 -0.76 29.28 18.48
CA ILE A 260 -1.07 28.83 19.84
C ILE A 260 -0.59 29.90 20.77
N ALA A 261 -1.48 30.87 21.10
CA ALA A 261 -1.16 32.08 21.86
C ALA A 261 -0.50 31.85 23.24
N TRP A 262 -0.73 30.68 23.86
CA TRP A 262 -0.10 30.35 25.14
C TRP A 262 1.33 29.78 25.00
N LEU A 263 1.78 29.43 23.80
CA LEU A 263 3.16 29.03 23.51
C LEU A 263 4.10 30.24 23.36
N ASP A 264 3.56 31.39 23.03
CA ASP A 264 4.31 32.64 23.07
C ASP A 264 4.44 33.04 24.54
N GLY A 265 5.43 32.46 25.22
CA GLY A 265 5.74 32.85 26.59
C GLY A 265 5.72 34.37 26.68
N GLY A 266 4.71 34.93 27.39
CA GLY A 266 4.36 36.32 27.35
C GLY A 266 5.59 37.22 27.52
N ALA A 267 5.74 38.15 26.59
CA ALA A 267 6.71 39.23 26.68
C ALA A 267 6.46 40.18 27.86
N ASP A 268 5.42 39.91 28.63
CA ASP A 268 5.08 40.64 29.88
C ASP A 268 5.29 39.72 31.07
N GLY A 269 6.44 39.87 31.72
CA GLY A 269 6.99 39.17 32.88
C GLY A 269 6.04 38.77 34.03
N GLN A 270 4.94 38.13 33.76
CA GLN A 270 4.13 37.48 34.79
C GLN A 270 4.59 36.02 34.97
N PRO A 271 4.99 35.62 36.19
CA PRO A 271 5.35 34.24 36.46
C PRO A 271 4.15 33.31 36.24
N ALA A 272 4.40 32.16 35.62
CA ALA A 272 3.42 31.11 35.42
C ALA A 272 2.67 30.82 36.75
N PRO A 273 1.33 30.57 36.70
CA PRO A 273 0.59 30.20 37.90
C PRO A 273 1.20 28.91 38.48
N ALA A 274 1.52 28.95 39.78
CA ALA A 274 2.12 27.83 40.52
C ALA A 274 1.20 26.59 40.39
N VAL A 275 1.76 25.48 39.97
CA VAL A 275 1.09 24.18 39.99
C VAL A 275 0.68 23.87 41.43
N PRO A 276 -0.60 23.57 41.73
CA PRO A 276 -1.02 23.22 43.08
C PRO A 276 -0.27 21.97 43.53
N GLN A 277 0.54 22.10 44.59
CA GLN A 277 1.16 20.95 45.26
C GLN A 277 0.05 20.19 46.01
N THR A 278 -0.18 18.97 45.63
CA THR A 278 -1.04 18.01 46.37
C THR A 278 -0.39 17.78 47.74
N PRO A 279 -1.08 18.02 48.87
CA PRO A 279 -0.51 17.74 50.18
C PRO A 279 -0.22 16.25 50.35
N ALA A 280 0.99 15.94 50.81
CA ALA A 280 1.39 14.57 51.14
C ALA A 280 0.47 14.05 52.26
N GLY A 281 -0.28 12.99 51.92
CA GLY A 281 -1.15 12.28 52.85
C GLY A 281 -0.34 11.65 53.99
N GLU A 282 -0.70 11.98 55.22
CA GLU A 282 -0.23 11.36 56.46
C GLU A 282 -0.46 9.85 56.44
N VAL A 283 0.60 9.11 56.59
CA VAL A 283 0.56 7.67 56.95
C VAL A 283 0.14 7.56 58.40
N ARG A 284 -1.10 7.17 58.64
CA ARG A 284 -1.50 6.69 59.98
C ARG A 284 -1.05 5.24 60.18
N ARG A 285 -0.41 5.04 61.30
CA ARG A 285 0.01 3.76 61.88
C ARG A 285 -1.21 2.79 62.14
#